data_54db8847323ac187c57e09e388580a74
#
_entry.id   54db8847323ac187c57e09e388580a74
#
_cell.length_a   1.000
_cell.length_b   1.000
_cell.length_c   1.000
_cell.angle_alpha   90.00
_cell.angle_beta   90.00
_cell.angle_gamma   90.00
#
_symmetry.space_group_name_H-M   'P 1'
#
loop_
_entity.id
_entity.type
_entity.pdbx_description
1 polymer ?
#
loop_
_entity_poly.entity_id
_entity_poly.type
_entity_poly.pdbx_seq_one_letter_code
_entity_poly.pdbx_strand_id
1 'polypeptide(L)'
;LLNNDTKILDKDSLGDMLGYCMRPEVGIVGSKLIYGDGTIQHAGVILGLGGIAGHAFIGLDAKEYGYMSRAYLSCDYTAVTAACLMVPKAVFDEVGGLCEEYAVAFNDVDLCMKVRSKGYLVVYDAFSQWYHYESKSRGYEDTPEKQLRFKGEIETFQSKWQKELDEGDPYYNRNFPMTTEAYVLASE
;
A
#
# COMPACT_ATOMS: atom_id res chain seq x y z
N LEU A 1 10.20 5.83 5.33
CA LEU A 1 10.72 4.90 4.34
C LEU A 1 10.58 5.52 2.96
N LEU A 2 11.60 5.42 2.14
CA LEU A 2 11.62 6.01 0.81
C LEU A 2 12.53 5.20 -0.10
N ASN A 3 12.02 4.77 -1.26
CA ASN A 3 12.83 4.10 -2.27
C ASN A 3 13.73 5.10 -3.01
N ASN A 4 14.89 4.63 -3.45
CA ASN A 4 15.89 5.45 -4.14
C ASN A 4 15.52 5.81 -5.61
N ASP A 5 14.50 5.18 -6.15
CA ASP A 5 13.95 5.38 -7.50
C ASP A 5 12.64 6.19 -7.51
N THR A 6 12.39 6.96 -6.43
CA THR A 6 11.28 7.90 -6.33
C THR A 6 11.73 9.34 -6.65
N LYS A 7 10.79 10.15 -7.14
CA LYS A 7 10.97 11.58 -7.39
C LYS A 7 9.75 12.36 -6.94
N ILE A 8 9.95 13.33 -6.05
CA ILE A 8 8.88 14.21 -5.58
C ILE A 8 8.30 15.05 -6.73
N LEU A 9 6.99 15.16 -6.78
CA LEU A 9 6.26 15.99 -7.75
C LEU A 9 5.81 17.31 -7.16
N ASP A 10 5.41 17.32 -5.90
CA ASP A 10 4.95 18.51 -5.20
C ASP A 10 5.86 18.80 -4.00
N LYS A 11 6.34 20.05 -3.91
CA LYS A 11 7.21 20.52 -2.82
C LYS A 11 6.57 20.42 -1.43
N ASP A 12 5.23 20.45 -1.35
CA ASP A 12 4.48 20.41 -0.10
C ASP A 12 4.18 18.98 0.37
N SER A 13 4.43 17.96 -0.48
CA SER A 13 4.17 16.53 -0.22
C SER A 13 4.64 16.02 1.14
N LEU A 14 5.86 16.39 1.57
CA LEU A 14 6.37 15.96 2.88
C LEU A 14 5.66 16.67 4.03
N GLY A 15 5.27 17.93 3.82
CA GLY A 15 4.51 18.70 4.79
C GLY A 15 3.11 18.13 5.00
N ASP A 16 2.45 17.73 3.93
CA ASP A 16 1.12 17.10 3.97
C ASP A 16 1.17 15.78 4.72
N MET A 17 2.12 14.89 4.39
CA MET A 17 2.33 13.64 5.12
C MET A 17 2.60 13.87 6.61
N LEU A 18 3.45 14.85 6.93
CA LEU A 18 3.78 15.19 8.32
C LEU A 18 2.52 15.67 9.07
N GLY A 19 1.68 16.48 8.41
CA GLY A 19 0.43 16.96 8.99
C GLY A 19 -0.50 15.83 9.43
N TYR A 20 -0.59 14.73 8.66
CA TYR A 20 -1.30 13.52 9.06
C TYR A 20 -0.56 12.75 10.17
N CYS A 21 0.76 12.54 10.04
CA CYS A 21 1.56 11.82 11.02
C CYS A 21 1.59 12.47 12.42
N MET A 22 1.31 13.77 12.53
CA MET A 22 1.23 14.46 13.82
C MET A 22 -0.08 14.18 14.56
N ARG A 23 -1.07 13.56 13.93
CA ARG A 23 -2.32 13.18 14.60
C ARG A 23 -2.10 11.93 15.43
N PRO A 24 -2.53 11.90 16.70
CA PRO A 24 -2.23 10.78 17.61
C PRO A 24 -2.88 9.44 17.17
N GLU A 25 -3.96 9.50 16.39
CA GLU A 25 -4.63 8.32 15.86
C GLU A 25 -3.98 7.76 14.58
N VAL A 26 -3.06 8.50 13.93
CA VAL A 26 -2.43 8.09 12.68
C VAL A 26 -1.08 7.44 12.95
N GLY A 27 -0.94 6.19 12.52
CA GLY A 27 0.29 5.43 12.67
C GLY A 27 1.15 5.39 11.40
N ILE A 28 0.54 5.47 10.22
CA ILE A 28 1.24 5.44 8.94
C ILE A 28 0.56 6.38 7.95
N VAL A 29 1.36 7.05 7.12
CA VAL A 29 0.90 7.82 5.96
C VAL A 29 1.67 7.39 4.73
N GLY A 30 0.97 6.98 3.66
CA GLY A 30 1.55 6.64 2.36
C GLY A 30 1.16 7.65 1.29
N SER A 31 2.06 7.90 0.36
CA SER A 31 1.87 8.84 -0.75
C SER A 31 1.19 8.20 -1.95
N LYS A 32 0.59 9.02 -2.80
CA LYS A 32 0.20 8.63 -4.16
C LYS A 32 1.44 8.44 -5.01
N LEU A 33 1.60 7.26 -5.59
CA LEU A 33 2.70 6.97 -6.51
C LEU A 33 2.19 6.89 -7.95
N ILE A 34 2.99 7.43 -8.85
CA ILE A 34 2.67 7.59 -10.26
C ILE A 34 3.80 6.97 -11.07
N TYR A 35 3.46 6.16 -12.07
CA TYR A 35 4.41 5.66 -13.05
C TYR A 35 4.94 6.77 -13.96
N GLY A 36 6.04 6.53 -14.64
CA GLY A 36 6.64 7.50 -15.57
C GLY A 36 5.77 7.85 -16.78
N ASP A 37 4.74 7.06 -17.07
CA ASP A 37 3.74 7.31 -18.13
C ASP A 37 2.54 8.15 -17.67
N GLY A 38 2.48 8.51 -16.39
CA GLY A 38 1.41 9.33 -15.80
C GLY A 38 0.23 8.56 -15.25
N THR A 39 0.29 7.23 -15.21
CA THR A 39 -0.74 6.39 -14.57
C THR A 39 -0.46 6.13 -13.10
N ILE A 40 -1.49 5.85 -12.32
CA ILE A 40 -1.38 5.52 -10.90
C ILE A 40 -0.66 4.17 -10.73
N GLN A 41 0.37 4.15 -9.91
CA GLN A 41 1.00 2.94 -9.42
C GLN A 41 0.42 2.51 -8.07
N HIS A 42 0.21 3.48 -7.17
CA HIS A 42 -0.30 3.25 -5.84
C HIS A 42 -1.23 4.38 -5.40
N ALA A 43 -2.40 4.00 -4.93
CA ALA A 43 -3.37 4.87 -4.25
C ALA A 43 -4.07 4.11 -3.12
N GLY A 44 -3.28 3.45 -2.26
CA GLY A 44 -3.73 2.56 -1.21
C GLY A 44 -3.63 1.08 -1.59
N VAL A 45 -3.64 0.22 -0.57
CA VAL A 45 -3.60 -1.25 -0.71
C VAL A 45 -4.85 -1.85 -0.07
N ILE A 46 -5.48 -2.78 -0.80
CA ILE A 46 -6.65 -3.54 -0.37
C ILE A 46 -6.19 -4.95 0.00
N LEU A 47 -6.49 -5.37 1.22
CA LEU A 47 -6.20 -6.70 1.73
C LEU A 47 -7.07 -7.75 1.00
N GLY A 48 -6.49 -8.86 0.57
CA GLY A 48 -7.18 -9.94 -0.14
C GLY A 48 -7.28 -9.72 -1.66
N LEU A 49 -7.09 -8.51 -2.18
CA LEU A 49 -7.14 -8.24 -3.62
C LEU A 49 -6.03 -8.99 -4.35
N GLY A 50 -6.39 -9.78 -5.36
CA GLY A 50 -5.43 -10.63 -6.08
C GLY A 50 -4.90 -11.82 -5.27
N GLY A 51 -5.53 -12.12 -4.12
CA GLY A 51 -5.22 -13.24 -3.24
C GLY A 51 -4.64 -12.85 -1.87
N ILE A 52 -3.71 -11.89 -1.80
CA ILE A 52 -3.11 -11.42 -0.54
C ILE A 52 -3.32 -9.93 -0.32
N ALA A 53 -2.83 -9.11 -1.22
CA ALA A 53 -2.98 -7.66 -1.17
C ALA A 53 -2.68 -7.06 -2.54
N GLY A 54 -3.47 -6.10 -2.96
CA GLY A 54 -3.32 -5.43 -4.25
C GLY A 54 -3.47 -3.93 -4.16
N HIS A 55 -2.82 -3.22 -5.09
CA HIS A 55 -2.88 -1.78 -5.17
C HIS A 55 -4.22 -1.33 -5.78
N ALA A 56 -4.87 -0.36 -5.15
CA ALA A 56 -6.05 0.29 -5.67
C ALA A 56 -5.69 1.20 -6.85
N PHE A 57 -6.57 1.23 -7.88
CA PHE A 57 -6.49 2.14 -9.02
C PHE A 57 -5.22 2.05 -9.88
N ILE A 58 -4.48 0.94 -9.81
CA ILE A 58 -3.29 0.74 -10.65
C ILE A 58 -3.64 0.89 -12.14
N GLY A 59 -2.84 1.67 -12.88
CA GLY A 59 -3.03 1.92 -14.30
C GLY A 59 -4.06 3.00 -14.65
N LEU A 60 -4.84 3.53 -13.67
CA LEU A 60 -5.73 4.67 -13.90
C LEU A 60 -4.90 5.93 -14.15
N ASP A 61 -5.34 6.83 -15.04
CA ASP A 61 -4.69 8.15 -15.22
C ASP A 61 -4.63 8.88 -13.86
N ALA A 62 -3.48 9.45 -13.52
CA ALA A 62 -3.26 10.07 -12.22
C ALA A 62 -4.17 11.28 -11.93
N LYS A 63 -4.81 11.84 -12.96
CA LYS A 63 -5.77 12.95 -12.87
C LYS A 63 -7.21 12.48 -12.63
N GLU A 64 -7.49 11.20 -12.84
CA GLU A 64 -8.82 10.64 -12.63
C GLU A 64 -9.14 10.56 -11.13
N TYR A 65 -10.43 10.75 -10.81
CA TYR A 65 -10.90 10.73 -9.43
C TYR A 65 -11.04 9.30 -8.86
N GLY A 66 -11.22 8.31 -9.75
CA GLY A 66 -11.52 6.94 -9.35
C GLY A 66 -12.89 6.79 -8.71
N TYR A 67 -13.22 5.58 -8.26
CA TYR A 67 -14.47 5.28 -7.59
C TYR A 67 -14.68 6.16 -6.35
N MET A 68 -15.79 6.90 -6.30
CA MET A 68 -16.16 7.81 -5.20
C MET A 68 -15.04 8.81 -4.84
N SER A 69 -14.28 9.23 -5.83
CA SER A 69 -13.12 10.14 -5.69
C SER A 69 -11.98 9.61 -4.80
N ARG A 70 -11.91 8.31 -4.55
CA ARG A 70 -10.92 7.71 -3.63
C ARG A 70 -9.48 7.78 -4.15
N ALA A 71 -9.26 7.94 -5.46
CA ALA A 71 -7.93 8.18 -6.00
C ALA A 71 -7.46 9.65 -5.86
N TYR A 72 -8.37 10.55 -5.51
CA TYR A 72 -8.15 12.00 -5.45
C TYR A 72 -8.22 12.57 -4.01
N LEU A 73 -8.88 11.89 -3.10
CA LEU A 73 -9.05 12.30 -1.70
C LEU A 73 -8.19 11.44 -0.79
N SER A 74 -7.57 12.07 0.21
CA SER A 74 -6.90 11.32 1.28
C SER A 74 -7.93 10.54 2.09
N CYS A 75 -7.65 9.26 2.36
CA CYS A 75 -8.56 8.39 3.09
C CYS A 75 -7.83 7.19 3.72
N ASP A 76 -8.52 6.53 4.65
CA ASP A 76 -7.97 5.35 5.31
C ASP A 76 -7.97 4.13 4.38
N TYR A 77 -6.92 3.33 4.50
CA TYR A 77 -6.74 2.05 3.84
C TYR A 77 -6.21 1.00 4.81
N THR A 78 -6.30 -0.26 4.43
CA THR A 78 -5.70 -1.34 5.21
C THR A 78 -4.18 -1.27 5.19
N ALA A 79 -3.60 -0.92 4.06
CA ALA A 79 -2.15 -0.73 3.95
C ALA A 79 -1.79 0.31 2.87
N VAL A 80 -0.53 0.73 2.91
CA VAL A 80 0.15 1.56 1.89
C VAL A 80 1.54 1.02 1.64
N THR A 81 2.12 1.30 0.48
CA THR A 81 3.46 0.79 0.13
C THR A 81 4.59 1.56 0.80
N ALA A 82 5.65 0.86 1.17
CA ALA A 82 6.87 1.46 1.73
C ALA A 82 7.74 2.16 0.69
N ALA A 83 7.36 2.18 -0.58
CA ALA A 83 8.10 2.94 -1.59
C ALA A 83 8.12 4.45 -1.27
N CYS A 84 7.05 4.98 -0.66
CA CYS A 84 7.04 6.30 -0.01
C CYS A 84 6.03 6.29 1.16
N LEU A 85 6.54 6.15 2.39
CA LEU A 85 5.75 5.97 3.59
C LEU A 85 6.38 6.75 4.75
N MET A 86 5.55 7.46 5.51
CA MET A 86 5.93 8.14 6.75
C MET A 86 5.28 7.42 7.94
N VAL A 87 6.08 7.19 8.99
CA VAL A 87 5.64 6.54 10.23
C VAL A 87 6.32 7.24 11.42
N PRO A 88 5.61 7.58 12.49
CA PRO A 88 6.25 8.07 13.70
C PRO A 88 7.22 7.03 14.27
N LYS A 89 8.43 7.46 14.64
CA LYS A 89 9.47 6.56 15.14
C LYS A 89 8.98 5.71 16.33
N ALA A 90 8.20 6.33 17.23
CA ALA A 90 7.64 5.64 18.40
C ALA A 90 6.69 4.51 17.99
N VAL A 91 5.83 4.73 16.99
CA VAL A 91 4.91 3.70 16.46
C VAL A 91 5.69 2.59 15.76
N PHE A 92 6.69 2.94 14.96
CA PHE A 92 7.56 1.97 14.30
C PHE A 92 8.25 1.04 15.31
N ASP A 93 8.80 1.59 16.40
CA ASP A 93 9.45 0.83 17.46
C ASP A 93 8.45 -0.01 18.27
N GLU A 94 7.26 0.54 18.57
CA GLU A 94 6.20 -0.15 19.30
C GLU A 94 5.76 -1.45 18.60
N VAL A 95 5.71 -1.44 17.25
CA VAL A 95 5.29 -2.62 16.47
C VAL A 95 6.46 -3.53 16.08
N GLY A 96 7.69 -3.19 16.48
CA GLY A 96 8.90 -3.98 16.18
C GLY A 96 9.42 -3.80 14.76
N GLY A 97 9.07 -2.70 14.07
CA GLY A 97 9.57 -2.36 12.73
C GLY A 97 9.15 -3.33 11.63
N LEU A 98 9.96 -3.43 10.57
CA LEU A 98 9.77 -4.38 9.47
C LEU A 98 10.08 -5.82 9.93
N CYS A 99 9.40 -6.80 9.34
CA CYS A 99 9.65 -8.21 9.61
C CYS A 99 10.73 -8.75 8.66
N GLU A 100 11.80 -9.32 9.20
CA GLU A 100 12.94 -9.83 8.41
C GLU A 100 12.62 -11.12 7.64
N GLU A 101 11.49 -11.77 7.93
CA GLU A 101 11.02 -12.95 7.19
C GLU A 101 10.57 -12.61 5.76
N TYR A 102 10.23 -11.33 5.50
CA TYR A 102 9.89 -10.84 4.17
C TYR A 102 11.11 -10.19 3.51
N ALA A 103 11.72 -10.90 2.59
CA ALA A 103 12.89 -10.37 1.90
C ALA A 103 12.51 -9.26 0.89
N VAL A 104 11.31 -9.32 0.31
CA VAL A 104 10.88 -8.42 -0.78
C VAL A 104 9.41 -8.03 -0.68
N ALA A 105 8.48 -8.99 -0.74
CA ALA A 105 7.05 -8.72 -0.78
C ALA A 105 6.43 -8.65 0.62
N PHE A 106 5.30 -7.94 0.74
CA PHE A 106 4.42 -7.88 1.91
C PHE A 106 5.02 -7.30 3.22
N ASN A 107 6.28 -6.91 3.27
CA ASN A 107 6.87 -6.33 4.47
C ASN A 107 6.22 -4.98 4.85
N ASP A 108 5.79 -4.21 3.88
CA ASP A 108 5.04 -2.97 4.06
C ASP A 108 3.59 -3.22 4.49
N VAL A 109 2.94 -4.22 3.89
CA VAL A 109 1.59 -4.64 4.26
C VAL A 109 1.59 -5.19 5.70
N ASP A 110 2.56 -6.04 6.04
CA ASP A 110 2.76 -6.55 7.42
C ASP A 110 2.97 -5.43 8.43
N LEU A 111 3.79 -4.42 8.10
CA LEU A 111 4.00 -3.26 8.96
C LEU A 111 2.68 -2.50 9.19
N CYS A 112 1.91 -2.25 8.12
CA CYS A 112 0.61 -1.60 8.22
C CYS A 112 -0.37 -2.40 9.06
N MET A 113 -0.42 -3.73 8.90
CA MET A 113 -1.26 -4.62 9.70
C MET A 113 -0.90 -4.60 11.18
N LYS A 114 0.41 -4.62 11.51
CA LYS A 114 0.89 -4.49 12.90
C LYS A 114 0.49 -3.15 13.52
N VAL A 115 0.64 -2.06 12.78
CA VAL A 115 0.25 -0.71 13.21
C VAL A 115 -1.26 -0.64 13.46
N ARG A 116 -2.07 -1.18 12.55
CA ARG A 116 -3.53 -1.26 12.73
C ARG A 116 -3.95 -2.13 13.91
N SER A 117 -3.25 -3.22 14.19
CA SER A 117 -3.53 -4.07 15.35
C SER A 117 -3.35 -3.36 16.69
N LYS A 118 -2.62 -2.24 16.71
CA LYS A 118 -2.49 -1.32 17.86
C LYS A 118 -3.57 -0.24 17.91
N GLY A 119 -4.49 -0.21 16.95
CA GLY A 119 -5.58 0.76 16.88
C GLY A 119 -5.27 2.04 16.11
N TYR A 120 -4.10 2.15 15.49
CA TYR A 120 -3.76 3.28 14.64
C TYR A 120 -4.38 3.18 13.25
N LEU A 121 -4.58 4.34 12.63
CA LEU A 121 -5.00 4.47 11.24
C LEU A 121 -3.80 4.41 10.29
N VAL A 122 -4.04 3.87 9.09
CA VAL A 122 -3.14 3.92 7.94
C VAL A 122 -3.80 4.80 6.89
N VAL A 123 -3.19 5.93 6.59
CA VAL A 123 -3.74 6.97 5.71
C VAL A 123 -3.03 6.94 4.37
N TYR A 124 -3.80 6.90 3.30
CA TYR A 124 -3.35 7.25 1.96
C TYR A 124 -3.51 8.76 1.78
N ASP A 125 -2.42 9.46 1.46
CA ASP A 125 -2.42 10.88 1.19
C ASP A 125 -2.34 11.15 -0.32
N ALA A 126 -3.47 11.55 -0.90
CA ALA A 126 -3.60 11.82 -2.33
C ALA A 126 -2.87 13.09 -2.78
N PHE A 127 -2.57 14.01 -1.86
CA PHE A 127 -1.90 15.27 -2.15
C PHE A 127 -0.38 15.14 -2.11
N SER A 128 0.16 14.18 -1.37
CA SER A 128 1.57 13.80 -1.45
C SER A 128 1.81 12.94 -2.69
N GLN A 129 2.33 13.53 -3.76
CA GLN A 129 2.49 12.89 -5.05
C GLN A 129 3.94 12.71 -5.45
N TRP A 130 4.28 11.48 -5.90
CA TRP A 130 5.64 11.12 -6.28
C TRP A 130 5.64 10.24 -7.53
N TYR A 131 6.62 10.42 -8.41
CA TYR A 131 6.97 9.37 -9.36
C TYR A 131 7.71 8.24 -8.66
N HIS A 132 7.40 7.00 -9.03
CA HIS A 132 8.19 5.84 -8.64
C HIS A 132 8.53 5.02 -9.90
N TYR A 133 9.81 5.00 -10.22
CA TYR A 133 10.33 4.39 -11.46
C TYR A 133 10.62 2.90 -11.25
N GLU A 134 9.64 2.17 -10.74
CA GLU A 134 9.73 0.75 -10.39
C GLU A 134 10.36 -0.10 -11.51
N SER A 135 11.00 -1.20 -11.11
CA SER A 135 11.58 -2.25 -11.96
C SER A 135 12.86 -1.90 -12.72
N LYS A 136 13.38 -0.68 -12.66
CA LYS A 136 14.66 -0.37 -13.31
C LYS A 136 15.86 -1.05 -12.65
N SER A 137 15.80 -1.30 -11.36
CA SER A 137 16.90 -1.89 -10.58
C SER A 137 16.68 -3.36 -10.20
N ARG A 138 15.43 -3.83 -10.06
CA ARG A 138 15.11 -5.16 -9.50
C ARG A 138 14.56 -6.18 -10.52
N GLY A 139 13.96 -5.72 -11.62
CA GLY A 139 13.30 -6.59 -12.61
C GLY A 139 12.01 -7.25 -12.06
N TYR A 140 11.41 -8.11 -12.89
CA TYR A 140 10.16 -8.83 -12.57
C TYR A 140 10.44 -10.12 -11.76
N GLU A 141 9.39 -10.70 -11.16
CA GLU A 141 9.42 -12.01 -10.48
C GLU A 141 9.35 -13.16 -11.51
N ASP A 142 10.35 -13.19 -12.40
CA ASP A 142 10.38 -14.01 -13.64
C ASP A 142 11.29 -15.24 -13.56
N THR A 143 12.08 -15.39 -12.49
CA THR A 143 12.92 -16.59 -12.30
C THR A 143 12.30 -17.58 -11.32
N PRO A 144 12.61 -18.90 -11.45
CA PRO A 144 12.10 -19.93 -10.53
C PRO A 144 12.45 -19.62 -9.05
N GLU A 145 13.64 -19.10 -8.76
CA GLU A 145 14.09 -18.76 -7.41
C GLU A 145 13.25 -17.62 -6.84
N LYS A 146 12.97 -16.57 -7.63
CA LYS A 146 12.14 -15.43 -7.22
C LYS A 146 10.70 -15.87 -6.99
N GLN A 147 10.15 -16.74 -7.86
CA GLN A 147 8.79 -17.28 -7.68
C GLN A 147 8.69 -18.16 -6.43
N LEU A 148 9.71 -18.97 -6.13
CA LEU A 148 9.75 -19.80 -4.92
C LEU A 148 9.81 -18.93 -3.67
N ARG A 149 10.65 -17.88 -3.66
CA ARG A 149 10.70 -16.89 -2.58
C ARG A 149 9.35 -16.23 -2.38
N PHE A 150 8.74 -15.69 -3.45
CA PHE A 150 7.45 -15.02 -3.39
C PHE A 150 6.35 -15.93 -2.83
N LYS A 151 6.35 -17.22 -3.22
CA LYS A 151 5.43 -18.21 -2.65
C LYS A 151 5.64 -18.39 -1.15
N GLY A 152 6.89 -18.47 -0.69
CA GLY A 152 7.21 -18.55 0.75
C GLY A 152 6.75 -17.31 1.52
N GLU A 153 6.91 -16.11 0.94
CA GLU A 153 6.43 -14.86 1.53
C GLU A 153 4.89 -14.84 1.62
N ILE A 154 4.17 -15.39 0.63
CA ILE A 154 2.71 -15.58 0.68
C ILE A 154 2.33 -16.50 1.85
N GLU A 155 2.97 -17.67 1.97
CA GLU A 155 2.69 -18.64 3.03
C GLU A 155 2.95 -18.04 4.42
N THR A 156 4.03 -17.28 4.58
CA THR A 156 4.35 -16.56 5.80
C THR A 156 3.28 -15.52 6.14
N PHE A 157 2.84 -14.72 5.14
CA PHE A 157 1.81 -13.71 5.34
C PHE A 157 0.47 -14.34 5.74
N GLN A 158 0.05 -15.39 5.04
CA GLN A 158 -1.19 -16.12 5.34
C GLN A 158 -1.14 -16.73 6.75
N SER A 159 -0.03 -17.37 7.13
CA SER A 159 0.10 -17.96 8.47
C SER A 159 -0.09 -16.94 9.59
N LYS A 160 0.27 -15.69 9.35
CA LYS A 160 0.19 -14.61 10.35
C LYS A 160 -1.15 -13.86 10.32
N TRP A 161 -1.71 -13.62 9.11
CA TRP A 161 -2.84 -12.74 8.90
C TRP A 161 -4.06 -13.42 8.26
N GLN A 162 -4.16 -14.78 8.36
CA GLN A 162 -5.27 -15.54 7.76
C GLN A 162 -6.63 -15.07 8.26
N LYS A 163 -6.73 -14.76 9.55
CA LYS A 163 -7.98 -14.27 10.14
C LYS A 163 -8.47 -12.99 9.48
N GLU A 164 -7.57 -12.02 9.32
CA GLU A 164 -7.89 -10.73 8.71
C GLU A 164 -8.19 -10.86 7.21
N LEU A 165 -7.51 -11.79 6.53
CA LEU A 165 -7.83 -12.14 5.14
C LEU A 165 -9.24 -12.73 5.01
N ASP A 166 -9.65 -13.60 5.93
CA ASP A 166 -10.97 -14.24 5.94
C ASP A 166 -12.08 -13.24 6.30
N GLU A 167 -11.80 -12.29 7.20
CA GLU A 167 -12.72 -11.21 7.58
C GLU A 167 -12.90 -10.18 6.44
N GLY A 168 -11.90 -10.06 5.57
CA GLY A 168 -11.85 -9.14 4.45
C GLY A 168 -11.42 -7.73 4.81
N ASP A 169 -11.17 -6.91 3.79
CA ASP A 169 -10.71 -5.53 3.95
C ASP A 169 -11.84 -4.62 4.48
N PRO A 170 -11.69 -3.94 5.63
CA PRO A 170 -12.74 -3.10 6.21
C PRO A 170 -13.00 -1.80 5.44
N TYR A 171 -12.09 -1.40 4.55
CA TYR A 171 -12.22 -0.19 3.72
C TYR A 171 -12.65 -0.50 2.29
N TYR A 172 -12.90 -1.78 1.96
CA TYR A 172 -13.32 -2.24 0.64
C TYR A 172 -14.70 -2.92 0.69
N ASN A 173 -15.60 -2.52 -0.19
CA ASN A 173 -16.96 -3.06 -0.19
C ASN A 173 -16.94 -4.51 -0.68
N ARG A 174 -17.48 -5.44 0.13
CA ARG A 174 -17.56 -6.88 -0.16
C ARG A 174 -18.33 -7.25 -1.43
N ASN A 175 -19.08 -6.31 -2.01
CA ASN A 175 -19.78 -6.52 -3.28
C ASN A 175 -18.90 -6.30 -4.50
N PHE A 176 -17.68 -5.79 -4.33
CA PHE A 176 -16.68 -5.77 -5.39
C PHE A 176 -15.87 -7.06 -5.40
N PRO A 177 -15.49 -7.56 -6.59
CA PRO A 177 -14.66 -8.75 -6.71
C PRO A 177 -13.25 -8.49 -6.15
N MET A 178 -12.66 -9.55 -5.57
CA MET A 178 -11.27 -9.54 -5.06
C MET A 178 -10.27 -10.13 -6.07
N THR A 179 -10.75 -10.57 -7.24
CA THR A 179 -9.96 -11.28 -8.25
C THR A 179 -9.58 -10.42 -9.46
N THR A 180 -10.12 -9.21 -9.52
CA THR A 180 -9.93 -8.28 -10.65
C THR A 180 -9.42 -6.93 -10.13
N GLU A 181 -9.41 -5.93 -11.01
CA GLU A 181 -9.09 -4.56 -10.62
C GLU A 181 -10.06 -4.05 -9.54
N ALA A 182 -9.52 -3.27 -8.61
CA ALA A 182 -10.30 -2.70 -7.52
C ALA A 182 -11.41 -1.77 -8.02
N TYR A 183 -12.57 -1.85 -7.37
CA TYR A 183 -13.75 -1.00 -7.62
C TYR A 183 -14.42 -1.19 -9.00
N VAL A 184 -14.16 -2.28 -9.67
CA VAL A 184 -14.86 -2.68 -10.89
C VAL A 184 -15.91 -3.74 -10.52
N LEU A 185 -17.15 -3.57 -10.97
CA LEU A 185 -18.19 -4.57 -10.75
C LEU A 185 -17.88 -5.83 -11.58
N ALA A 186 -18.12 -7.00 -11.01
CA ALA A 186 -18.04 -8.24 -11.77
C ALA A 186 -19.01 -8.16 -12.95
N SER A 187 -18.53 -8.47 -14.16
CA SER A 187 -19.42 -8.74 -15.30
C SER A 187 -20.20 -10.04 -15.00
N GLU A 188 -21.51 -10.02 -15.19
CA GLU A 188 -22.35 -11.21 -15.11
C GLU A 188 -21.88 -12.31 -16.07
#